data_c1916b213285c0ef88f3a286eac3497b
#
_entry.id   c1916b213285c0ef88f3a286eac3497b
#
_cell.length_a   1.000
_cell.length_b   1.000
_cell.length_c   1.000
_cell.angle_alpha   90.00
_cell.angle_beta   90.00
_cell.angle_gamma   90.00
#
_symmetry.space_group_name_H-M   'P 1'
#
loop_
_entity.id
_entity.type
_entity.pdbx_description
1 polymer ?
#
loop_
_entity_poly.entity_id
_entity_poly.type
_entity_poly.pdbx_seq_one_letter_code
_entity_poly.pdbx_strand_id
1 'polypeptide(L)'
;MRVKKVALGALISLEMGKIKSEGLGEVQEFIDICDMAVGMSRTIDGKVLNSERPGHFMMEVWNPIGNVGVITAFNFPVAVCGWNTSLALICGD
;
A
#
# COMPACT_ATOMS: atom_id res chain seq x y z
N MET A 1 -8.21 -1.85 -11.65
CA MET A 1 -9.04 -1.01 -10.80
C MET A 1 -9.72 0.11 -11.56
N ARG A 2 -9.05 1.04 -12.22
CA ARG A 2 -9.64 2.23 -12.90
C ARG A 2 -10.83 1.89 -13.81
N VAL A 3 -10.66 0.93 -14.73
CA VAL A 3 -11.71 0.54 -15.70
C VAL A 3 -12.95 -0.04 -15.03
N LYS A 4 -12.81 -0.69 -13.88
CA LYS A 4 -13.89 -1.34 -13.14
C LYS A 4 -14.37 -0.53 -11.92
N LYS A 5 -13.93 0.72 -11.75
CA LYS A 5 -14.20 1.51 -10.56
C LYS A 5 -15.68 1.60 -10.21
N VAL A 6 -16.54 1.87 -11.19
CA VAL A 6 -17.98 2.01 -10.96
C VAL A 6 -18.62 0.70 -10.49
N ALA A 7 -18.28 -0.41 -11.14
CA ALA A 7 -18.80 -1.72 -10.77
C ALA A 7 -18.33 -2.17 -9.39
N LEU A 8 -17.03 -1.99 -9.10
CA LEU A 8 -16.45 -2.32 -7.80
C LEU A 8 -17.01 -1.43 -6.68
N GLY A 9 -17.17 -0.14 -6.92
CA GLY A 9 -17.77 0.78 -5.95
C GLY A 9 -19.24 0.44 -5.65
N ALA A 10 -20.00 0.03 -6.65
CA ALA A 10 -21.36 -0.45 -6.47
C ALA A 10 -21.40 -1.76 -5.65
N LEU A 11 -20.46 -2.68 -5.91
CA LEU A 11 -20.36 -3.92 -5.16
C LEU A 11 -20.02 -3.65 -3.68
N ILE A 12 -19.08 -2.76 -3.39
CA ILE A 12 -18.74 -2.36 -2.01
C ILE A 12 -19.97 -1.78 -1.31
N SER A 13 -20.72 -0.91 -1.99
CA SER A 13 -21.95 -0.33 -1.43
C SER A 13 -23.00 -1.39 -1.12
N LEU A 14 -23.15 -2.38 -1.99
CA LEU A 14 -24.08 -3.49 -1.80
C LEU A 14 -23.66 -4.40 -0.63
N GLU A 15 -22.38 -4.80 -0.59
CA GLU A 15 -21.82 -5.71 0.42
C GLU A 15 -21.82 -5.08 1.82
N MET A 16 -21.47 -3.81 1.92
CA MET A 16 -21.22 -3.13 3.19
C MET A 16 -22.35 -2.21 3.63
N GLY A 17 -23.37 -2.02 2.82
CA GLY A 17 -24.43 -1.08 3.13
C GLY A 17 -23.99 0.39 3.11
N LYS A 18 -22.92 0.71 2.40
CA LYS A 18 -22.41 2.09 2.27
C LYS A 18 -23.10 2.85 1.16
N ILE A 19 -23.15 4.17 1.26
CA ILE A 19 -23.57 5.02 0.16
C ILE A 19 -22.61 4.87 -1.03
N LYS A 20 -23.11 5.10 -2.23
CA LYS A 20 -22.34 4.86 -3.46
C LYS A 20 -21.05 5.67 -3.57
N SER A 21 -21.06 6.90 -3.06
CA SER A 21 -19.86 7.75 -3.02
C SER A 21 -18.75 7.14 -2.17
N GLU A 22 -19.08 6.55 -1.04
CA GLU A 22 -18.12 5.85 -0.17
C GLU A 22 -17.51 4.62 -0.87
N GLY A 23 -18.35 3.80 -1.50
CA GLY A 23 -17.89 2.65 -2.27
C GLY A 23 -16.95 3.04 -3.42
N LEU A 24 -17.28 4.12 -4.13
CA LEU A 24 -16.39 4.67 -5.17
C LEU A 24 -15.09 5.24 -4.59
N GLY A 25 -15.16 5.85 -3.41
CA GLY A 25 -14.02 6.38 -2.67
C GLY A 25 -13.01 5.29 -2.32
N GLU A 26 -13.47 4.15 -1.81
CA GLU A 26 -12.59 3.03 -1.49
C GLU A 26 -11.82 2.51 -2.71
N VAL A 27 -12.48 2.41 -3.86
CA VAL A 27 -11.79 2.00 -5.09
C VAL A 27 -10.79 3.05 -5.54
N GLN A 28 -11.11 4.34 -5.33
CA GLN A 28 -10.17 5.42 -5.62
C GLN A 28 -8.94 5.35 -4.73
N GLU A 29 -9.12 5.14 -3.42
CA GLU A 29 -8.00 4.98 -2.50
C GLU A 29 -7.06 3.85 -2.92
N PHE A 30 -7.59 2.70 -3.34
CA PHE A 30 -6.76 1.62 -3.86
C PHE A 30 -5.97 2.04 -5.10
N ILE A 31 -6.58 2.79 -6.00
CA ILE A 31 -5.89 3.31 -7.19
C ILE A 31 -4.76 4.25 -6.77
N ASP A 32 -5.05 5.17 -5.86
CA ASP A 32 -4.09 6.19 -5.41
C ASP A 32 -2.90 5.56 -4.68
N ILE A 33 -3.14 4.55 -3.85
CA ILE A 33 -2.05 3.84 -3.17
C ILE A 33 -1.19 3.02 -4.15
N CYS A 34 -1.78 2.47 -5.21
CA CYS A 34 -0.99 1.83 -6.27
C CYS A 34 -0.07 2.83 -6.97
N ASP A 35 -0.58 4.02 -7.28
CA ASP A 35 0.22 5.08 -7.90
C ASP A 35 1.35 5.54 -6.95
N MET A 36 1.05 5.72 -5.66
CA MET A 36 2.04 6.01 -4.63
C MET A 36 3.09 4.90 -4.53
N ALA A 37 2.67 3.65 -4.48
CA ALA A 37 3.55 2.49 -4.41
C ALA A 37 4.53 2.44 -5.60
N VAL A 38 4.06 2.68 -6.81
CA VAL A 38 4.91 2.78 -8.00
C VAL A 38 5.95 3.91 -7.85
N GLY A 39 5.55 5.06 -7.33
CA GLY A 39 6.48 6.14 -7.02
C GLY A 39 7.51 5.73 -5.97
N MET A 40 7.06 5.15 -4.86
CA MET A 40 7.92 4.68 -3.77
C MET A 40 8.93 3.63 -4.23
N SER A 41 8.58 2.76 -5.18
CA SER A 41 9.51 1.76 -5.72
C SER A 41 10.78 2.37 -6.34
N ARG A 42 10.79 3.68 -6.59
CA ARG A 42 11.94 4.42 -7.13
C ARG A 42 12.66 5.28 -6.09
N THR A 43 12.08 5.41 -4.90
CA THR A 43 12.54 6.34 -3.86
C THR A 43 12.74 5.66 -2.50
N ILE A 44 12.50 4.35 -2.40
CA ILE A 44 12.87 3.59 -1.21
C ILE A 44 14.39 3.43 -1.20
N ASP A 45 15.04 4.29 -0.46
CA ASP A 45 16.48 4.30 -0.26
C ASP A 45 16.79 4.35 1.24
N GLY A 46 17.99 3.91 1.61
CA GLY A 46 18.51 4.05 2.95
C GLY A 46 19.40 5.28 3.08
N LYS A 47 19.74 5.61 4.31
CA LYS A 47 20.65 6.72 4.63
C LYS A 47 22.05 6.23 4.86
N VAL A 48 23.02 7.01 4.42
CA VAL A 48 24.42 6.87 4.86
C VAL A 48 24.62 7.79 6.06
N LEU A 49 25.12 7.24 7.15
CA LEU A 49 25.30 7.92 8.42
C LEU A 49 26.78 7.97 8.81
N ASN A 50 27.19 9.06 9.40
CA ASN A 50 28.54 9.14 9.96
C ASN A 50 28.64 8.30 11.24
N SER A 51 29.75 7.57 11.39
CA SER A 51 30.07 6.86 12.62
C SER A 51 30.99 7.70 13.51
N GLU A 52 30.74 7.68 14.80
CA GLU A 52 31.65 8.25 15.80
C GLU A 52 32.92 7.41 16.00
N ARG A 53 32.90 6.14 15.51
CA ARG A 53 34.03 5.24 15.64
C ARG A 53 34.94 5.33 14.42
N PRO A 54 36.26 5.51 14.59
CA PRO A 54 37.21 5.51 13.47
C PRO A 54 37.14 4.21 12.67
N GLY A 55 37.21 4.30 11.35
CA GLY A 55 37.17 3.14 10.47
C GLY A 55 35.83 2.42 10.35
N HIS A 56 34.75 3.00 10.88
CA HIS A 56 33.41 2.44 10.77
C HIS A 56 32.55 3.24 9.79
N PHE A 57 31.74 2.49 9.05
CA PHE A 57 30.76 3.00 8.10
C PHE A 57 29.36 2.51 8.50
N MET A 58 28.37 3.39 8.48
CA MET A 58 26.99 3.05 8.81
C MET A 58 26.05 3.40 7.67
N MET A 59 25.11 2.50 7.41
CA MET A 59 24.04 2.74 6.43
C MET A 59 22.75 2.02 6.84
N GLU A 60 21.62 2.61 6.47
CA GLU A 60 20.35 1.94 6.48
C GLU A 60 20.19 1.13 5.20
N VAL A 61 19.70 -0.09 5.35
CA VAL A 61 19.38 -0.98 4.21
C VAL A 61 18.00 -1.56 4.44
N TRP A 62 17.07 -1.31 3.52
CA TRP A 62 15.75 -1.91 3.54
C TRP A 62 15.80 -3.27 2.85
N ASN A 63 15.40 -4.32 3.55
CA ASN A 63 15.33 -5.67 3.01
C ASN A 63 13.90 -6.19 3.08
N PRO A 64 13.45 -6.98 2.09
CA PRO A 64 12.19 -7.70 2.19
C PRO A 64 12.14 -8.57 3.45
N ILE A 65 10.99 -8.64 4.09
CA ILE A 65 10.80 -9.51 5.27
C ILE A 65 10.30 -10.90 4.88
N GLY A 66 9.98 -11.13 3.61
CA GLY A 66 9.51 -12.40 3.08
C GLY A 66 7.99 -12.48 2.99
N ASN A 67 7.41 -13.63 3.23
CA ASN A 67 5.98 -13.84 3.06
C ASN A 67 5.16 -13.02 4.06
N VAL A 68 4.27 -12.19 3.56
CA VAL A 68 3.39 -11.31 4.34
C VAL A 68 1.94 -11.74 4.22
N GLY A 69 1.28 -11.87 5.37
CA GLY A 69 -0.18 -12.04 5.44
C GLY A 69 -0.87 -10.68 5.66
N VAL A 70 -1.79 -10.31 4.78
CA VAL A 70 -2.57 -9.07 4.89
C VAL A 70 -3.96 -9.39 5.45
N ILE A 71 -4.22 -8.98 6.69
CA ILE A 71 -5.50 -9.13 7.37
C ILE A 71 -6.08 -7.75 7.62
N THR A 72 -7.25 -7.48 7.07
CA THR A 72 -7.85 -6.13 7.08
C THR A 72 -9.25 -6.12 7.68
N ALA A 73 -9.67 -4.96 8.15
CA ALA A 73 -11.00 -4.78 8.69
C ALA A 73 -12.07 -4.89 7.61
N PHE A 74 -13.15 -5.60 7.92
CA PHE A 74 -14.23 -5.88 6.96
C PHE A 74 -14.99 -4.63 6.50
N ASN A 75 -15.02 -3.58 7.31
CA ASN A 75 -15.77 -2.35 7.00
C ASN A 75 -15.15 -1.48 5.89
N PHE A 76 -13.90 -1.77 5.51
CA PHE A 76 -13.21 -1.20 4.34
C PHE A 76 -12.60 -2.32 3.50
N PRO A 77 -13.43 -3.13 2.83
CA PRO A 77 -13.01 -4.40 2.25
C PRO A 77 -12.02 -4.25 1.09
N VAL A 78 -11.96 -3.10 0.46
CA VAL A 78 -11.12 -2.85 -0.72
C VAL A 78 -9.99 -1.86 -0.41
N ALA A 79 -10.28 -0.73 0.22
CA ALA A 79 -9.28 0.32 0.45
C ALA A 79 -8.11 -0.19 1.30
N VAL A 80 -8.38 -0.70 2.50
CA VAL A 80 -7.32 -1.11 3.45
C VAL A 80 -6.53 -2.32 2.94
N CYS A 81 -7.20 -3.26 2.26
CA CYS A 81 -6.52 -4.36 1.58
C CYS A 81 -5.57 -3.83 0.50
N GLY A 82 -6.03 -2.86 -0.29
CA GLY A 82 -5.23 -2.20 -1.32
C GLY A 82 -3.98 -1.53 -0.75
N TRP A 83 -4.12 -0.80 0.36
CA TRP A 83 -3.02 -0.14 1.03
C TRP A 83 -1.91 -1.11 1.40
N ASN A 84 -2.23 -2.08 2.24
CA ASN A 84 -1.23 -2.99 2.79
C ASN A 84 -0.61 -3.89 1.71
N THR A 85 -1.44 -4.41 0.79
CA THR A 85 -0.95 -5.28 -0.30
C THR A 85 -0.03 -4.54 -1.26
N SER A 86 -0.39 -3.30 -1.65
CA SER A 86 0.44 -2.52 -2.56
C SER A 86 1.81 -2.20 -1.96
N LEU A 87 1.86 -1.88 -0.67
CA LEU A 87 3.12 -1.59 0.02
C LEU A 87 3.96 -2.85 0.21
N ALA A 88 3.37 -3.98 0.60
CA ALA A 88 4.09 -5.23 0.71
C ALA A 88 4.72 -5.62 -0.64
N LEU A 89 3.95 -5.58 -1.73
CA LEU A 89 4.45 -5.95 -3.05
C LEU A 89 5.63 -5.10 -3.54
N ILE A 90 5.65 -3.79 -3.27
CA ILE A 90 6.79 -2.96 -3.69
C ILE A 90 8.03 -3.19 -2.84
N CYS A 91 7.86 -3.71 -1.62
CA CYS A 91 8.96 -4.08 -0.74
C CYS A 91 9.56 -5.46 -1.09
N GLY A 92 8.92 -6.21 -1.99
CA GLY A 92 9.37 -7.54 -2.42
C GLY A 92 8.89 -8.66 -1.51
N ASP A 93 7.85 -8.44 -0.75
CA ASP A 93 7.23 -9.37 0.19
C ASP A 93 6.08 -10.16 -0.43
#